data_0bd95eab2d25e88c7b3cdff604220ea3
#
_entry.id   0bd95eab2d25e88c7b3cdff604220ea3
#
_cell.length_a   1.000
_cell.length_b   1.000
_cell.length_c   1.000
_cell.angle_alpha   90.00
_cell.angle_beta   90.00
_cell.angle_gamma   90.00
#
_symmetry.space_group_name_H-M   'P 1'
#
loop_
_entity.id
_entity.type
_entity.pdbx_description
1 polymer ?
#
loop_
_entity_poly.entity_id
_entity_poly.type
_entity_poly.pdbx_seq_one_letter_code
_entity_poly.pdbx_strand_id
1 'polypeptide(L)'
;ATLKSQVWKHLVEMALKDAALWDEVKDRLHASALGLSGGQQQRLCIARTLAINPEIVLMDEPASALDPLATQKIEELILKLREQYTIVIVTHNMQQAARASDYTAMMMIDDQRSGGVIEFDDTKKIFTNPKDKRTEDYVTGRFG
;
A
#
# COMPACT_ATOMS: atom_id res chain seq x y z
N ALA A 1 -26.68 -19.56 16.24
CA ALA A 1 -25.81 -19.19 15.11
C ALA A 1 -25.19 -20.46 14.52
N THR A 2 -25.27 -20.64 13.20
CA THR A 2 -24.64 -21.80 12.55
C THR A 2 -23.13 -21.68 12.58
N LEU A 3 -22.38 -22.80 12.54
CA LEU A 3 -20.91 -22.80 12.48
C LEU A 3 -20.37 -21.87 11.37
N LYS A 4 -21.01 -21.88 10.19
CA LYS A 4 -20.70 -20.94 9.11
C LYS A 4 -20.78 -19.47 9.53
N SER A 5 -21.83 -19.07 10.23
CA SER A 5 -22.01 -17.69 10.70
C SER A 5 -20.92 -17.26 11.69
N GLN A 6 -20.44 -18.15 12.53
CA GLN A 6 -19.38 -17.89 13.49
C GLN A 6 -18.01 -17.75 12.80
N VAL A 7 -17.71 -18.61 11.83
CA VAL A 7 -16.47 -18.54 11.01
C VAL A 7 -16.41 -17.23 10.25
N TRP A 8 -17.50 -16.84 9.57
CA TRP A 8 -17.52 -15.55 8.83
C TRP A 8 -17.31 -14.34 9.76
N LYS A 9 -17.95 -14.31 10.93
CA LYS A 9 -17.75 -13.23 11.89
C LYS A 9 -16.30 -13.13 12.34
N HIS A 10 -15.68 -14.27 12.63
CA HIS A 10 -14.27 -14.32 13.03
C HIS A 10 -13.33 -13.83 11.93
N LEU A 11 -13.52 -14.28 10.69
CA LEU A 11 -12.71 -13.82 9.54
C LEU A 11 -12.83 -12.31 9.31
N VAL A 12 -14.05 -11.77 9.36
CA VAL A 12 -14.28 -10.32 9.22
C VAL A 12 -13.58 -9.54 10.35
N GLU A 13 -13.72 -10.00 11.59
CA GLU A 13 -13.07 -9.36 12.73
C GLU A 13 -11.55 -9.37 12.60
N MET A 14 -10.94 -10.51 12.24
CA MET A 14 -9.50 -10.61 12.04
C MET A 14 -9.01 -9.70 10.92
N ALA A 15 -9.64 -9.76 9.74
CA ALA A 15 -9.25 -8.93 8.61
C ALA A 15 -9.33 -7.42 8.92
N LEU A 16 -10.36 -7.00 9.65
CA LEU A 16 -10.52 -5.60 10.07
C LEU A 16 -9.49 -5.20 11.14
N LYS A 17 -9.09 -6.12 12.03
CA LYS A 17 -8.01 -5.90 13.00
C LYS A 17 -6.66 -5.78 12.32
N ASP A 18 -6.37 -6.67 11.36
CA ASP A 18 -5.13 -6.65 10.59
C ASP A 18 -4.98 -5.37 9.77
N ALA A 19 -6.10 -4.83 9.27
CA ALA A 19 -6.15 -3.54 8.60
C ALA A 19 -6.25 -2.33 9.54
N ALA A 20 -6.11 -2.51 10.86
CA ALA A 20 -6.24 -1.47 11.88
C ALA A 20 -7.54 -0.65 11.78
N LEU A 21 -8.64 -1.29 11.42
CA LEU A 21 -9.94 -0.65 11.19
C LEU A 21 -11.03 -1.10 12.17
N TRP A 22 -10.85 -2.24 12.85
CA TRP A 22 -11.88 -2.87 13.70
C TRP A 22 -12.50 -1.91 14.71
N ASP A 23 -11.71 -1.22 15.50
CA ASP A 23 -12.21 -0.36 16.57
C ASP A 23 -13.03 0.84 16.08
N GLU A 24 -12.84 1.23 14.82
CA GLU A 24 -13.57 2.33 14.20
C GLU A 24 -14.92 1.91 13.60
N VAL A 25 -15.10 0.60 13.32
CA VAL A 25 -16.27 0.12 12.56
C VAL A 25 -17.06 -1.01 13.22
N LYS A 26 -16.57 -1.61 14.31
CA LYS A 26 -17.18 -2.78 14.97
C LYS A 26 -18.65 -2.60 15.34
N ASP A 27 -19.08 -1.39 15.67
CA ASP A 27 -20.45 -1.08 16.07
C ASP A 27 -21.39 -0.77 14.89
N ARG A 28 -20.84 -0.77 13.65
CA ARG A 28 -21.59 -0.43 12.41
C ARG A 28 -21.28 -1.31 11.22
N LEU A 29 -20.97 -2.59 11.45
CA LEU A 29 -20.57 -3.55 10.41
C LEU A 29 -21.59 -3.77 9.31
N HIS A 30 -22.87 -3.44 9.55
CA HIS A 30 -23.94 -3.54 8.57
C HIS A 30 -24.27 -2.21 7.88
N ALA A 31 -23.59 -1.12 8.24
CA ALA A 31 -23.77 0.18 7.60
C ALA A 31 -23.05 0.22 6.24
N SER A 32 -23.50 1.15 5.37
CA SER A 32 -22.85 1.37 4.08
C SER A 32 -21.43 1.88 4.26
N ALA A 33 -20.48 1.27 3.54
CA ALA A 33 -19.09 1.69 3.51
C ALA A 33 -18.87 3.06 2.85
N LEU A 34 -19.85 3.57 2.10
CA LEU A 34 -19.81 4.91 1.50
C LEU A 34 -19.79 6.03 2.54
N GLY A 35 -20.24 5.76 3.77
CA GLY A 35 -20.17 6.69 4.89
C GLY A 35 -18.84 6.71 5.64
N LEU A 36 -17.84 5.92 5.21
CA LEU A 36 -16.49 5.90 5.76
C LEU A 36 -15.64 7.04 5.16
N SER A 37 -14.67 7.55 5.94
CA SER A 37 -13.64 8.45 5.40
C SER A 37 -12.78 7.75 4.35
N GLY A 38 -12.09 8.52 3.48
CA GLY A 38 -11.20 7.94 2.45
C GLY A 38 -10.17 6.97 3.02
N GLY A 39 -9.50 7.33 4.12
CA GLY A 39 -8.54 6.44 4.78
C GLY A 39 -9.17 5.19 5.40
N GLN A 40 -10.42 5.28 5.89
CA GLN A 40 -11.17 4.10 6.36
C GLN A 40 -11.58 3.20 5.18
N GLN A 41 -12.01 3.78 4.06
CA GLN A 41 -12.34 3.01 2.85
C GLN A 41 -11.11 2.28 2.31
N GLN A 42 -9.95 2.95 2.29
CA GLN A 42 -8.70 2.33 1.86
C GLN A 42 -8.31 1.16 2.76
N ARG A 43 -8.36 1.33 4.09
CA ARG A 43 -8.11 0.22 5.04
C ARG A 43 -9.14 -0.90 4.92
N LEU A 44 -10.39 -0.60 4.56
CA LEU A 44 -11.40 -1.62 4.28
C LEU A 44 -11.05 -2.42 3.02
N CYS A 45 -10.52 -1.78 1.96
CA CYS A 45 -10.03 -2.47 0.77
C CYS A 45 -8.85 -3.39 1.12
N ILE A 46 -7.92 -2.93 1.96
CA ILE A 46 -6.82 -3.77 2.47
C ILE A 46 -7.38 -4.96 3.27
N ALA A 47 -8.32 -4.74 4.21
CA ALA A 47 -8.97 -5.82 4.96
C ALA A 47 -9.59 -6.88 4.06
N ARG A 48 -10.27 -6.48 2.97
CA ARG A 48 -10.84 -7.40 1.99
C ARG A 48 -9.77 -8.26 1.31
N THR A 49 -8.62 -7.68 0.99
CA THR A 49 -7.49 -8.40 0.41
C THR A 49 -6.89 -9.39 1.42
N LEU A 50 -6.72 -8.98 2.67
CA LEU A 50 -6.14 -9.83 3.72
C LEU A 50 -7.07 -10.99 4.13
N ALA A 51 -8.39 -10.83 4.00
CA ALA A 51 -9.38 -11.85 4.39
C ALA A 51 -9.21 -13.20 3.67
N ILE A 52 -8.57 -13.23 2.51
CA ILE A 52 -8.28 -14.45 1.75
C ILE A 52 -6.87 -15.01 2.01
N ASN A 53 -6.12 -14.41 2.93
CA ASN A 53 -4.76 -14.78 3.30
C ASN A 53 -3.84 -14.96 2.07
N PRO A 54 -3.60 -13.90 1.26
CA PRO A 54 -2.80 -13.98 0.04
C PRO A 54 -1.31 -14.14 0.37
N GLU A 55 -0.52 -14.68 -0.55
CA GLU A 55 0.95 -14.69 -0.46
C GLU A 55 1.55 -13.33 -0.85
N ILE A 56 0.91 -12.64 -1.79
CA ILE A 56 1.34 -11.36 -2.33
C ILE A 56 0.18 -10.36 -2.30
N VAL A 57 0.44 -9.17 -1.81
CA VAL A 57 -0.52 -8.05 -1.81
C VAL A 57 -0.06 -7.00 -2.81
N LEU A 58 -0.89 -6.69 -3.79
CA LEU A 58 -0.65 -5.62 -4.76
C LEU A 58 -1.43 -4.37 -4.36
N MET A 59 -0.75 -3.23 -4.30
CA MET A 59 -1.34 -1.94 -3.96
C MET A 59 -1.00 -0.92 -5.05
N ASP A 60 -2.01 -0.34 -5.66
CA ASP A 60 -1.87 0.71 -6.66
C ASP A 60 -2.27 2.05 -6.03
N GLU A 61 -1.30 2.96 -5.92
CA GLU A 61 -1.46 4.30 -5.34
C GLU A 61 -2.23 4.31 -4.00
N PRO A 62 -1.82 3.53 -2.99
CA PRO A 62 -2.64 3.28 -1.79
C PRO A 62 -2.93 4.51 -0.94
N ALA A 63 -2.26 5.64 -1.16
CA ALA A 63 -2.44 6.85 -0.39
C ALA A 63 -2.64 8.12 -1.23
N SER A 64 -2.77 8.02 -2.55
CA SER A 64 -2.76 9.17 -3.47
C SER A 64 -3.90 10.18 -3.25
N ALA A 65 -5.05 9.73 -2.75
CA ALA A 65 -6.25 10.57 -2.52
C ALA A 65 -6.50 10.87 -1.03
N LEU A 66 -5.48 10.66 -0.17
CA LEU A 66 -5.63 10.79 1.28
C LEU A 66 -4.95 12.06 1.81
N ASP A 67 -5.49 12.59 2.90
CA ASP A 67 -4.82 13.63 3.68
C ASP A 67 -3.53 13.09 4.36
N PRO A 68 -2.62 13.95 4.81
CA PRO A 68 -1.34 13.53 5.37
C PRO A 68 -1.46 12.56 6.56
N LEU A 69 -2.47 12.74 7.43
CA LEU A 69 -2.66 11.89 8.60
C LEU A 69 -3.16 10.50 8.19
N ALA A 70 -4.08 10.44 7.24
CA ALA A 70 -4.56 9.17 6.69
C ALA A 70 -3.46 8.45 5.89
N THR A 71 -2.63 9.17 5.14
CA THR A 71 -1.44 8.64 4.45
C THR A 71 -0.48 7.99 5.44
N GLN A 72 -0.14 8.68 6.53
CA GLN A 72 0.73 8.12 7.57
C GLN A 72 0.18 6.81 8.14
N LYS A 73 -1.11 6.74 8.43
CA LYS A 73 -1.75 5.51 8.94
C LYS A 73 -1.66 4.34 7.94
N ILE A 74 -1.77 4.62 6.64
CA ILE A 74 -1.59 3.59 5.60
C ILE A 74 -0.13 3.14 5.54
N GLU A 75 0.85 4.05 5.60
CA GLU A 75 2.27 3.71 5.62
C GLU A 75 2.63 2.86 6.85
N GLU A 76 2.16 3.23 8.04
CA GLU A 76 2.36 2.45 9.27
C GLU A 76 1.73 1.04 9.16
N LEU A 77 0.55 0.94 8.54
CA LEU A 77 -0.10 -0.34 8.28
C LEU A 77 0.73 -1.20 7.31
N ILE A 78 1.24 -0.64 6.22
CA ILE A 78 2.10 -1.32 5.25
C ILE A 78 3.36 -1.86 5.94
N LEU A 79 4.02 -1.04 6.77
CA LEU A 79 5.21 -1.44 7.53
C LEU A 79 4.94 -2.61 8.50
N LYS A 80 3.74 -2.69 9.05
CA LYS A 80 3.32 -3.82 9.89
C LYS A 80 3.03 -5.07 9.06
N LEU A 81 2.32 -4.90 7.94
CA LEU A 81 1.90 -6.01 7.09
C LEU A 81 3.07 -6.71 6.38
N ARG A 82 4.16 -5.97 6.06
CA ARG A 82 5.35 -6.54 5.41
C ARG A 82 6.03 -7.65 6.22
N GLU A 83 5.77 -7.74 7.52
CA GLU A 83 6.28 -8.84 8.36
C GLU A 83 5.64 -10.19 8.03
N GLN A 84 4.45 -10.19 7.40
CA GLN A 84 3.67 -11.37 7.11
C GLN A 84 3.41 -11.59 5.62
N TYR A 85 3.45 -10.52 4.81
CA TYR A 85 3.08 -10.53 3.41
C TYR A 85 4.19 -9.96 2.53
N THR A 86 4.35 -10.50 1.32
CA THR A 86 5.08 -9.81 0.27
C THR A 86 4.18 -8.72 -0.32
N ILE A 87 4.61 -7.46 -0.22
CA ILE A 87 3.80 -6.31 -0.68
C ILE A 87 4.49 -5.67 -1.88
N VAL A 88 3.74 -5.49 -2.96
CA VAL A 88 4.16 -4.72 -4.14
C VAL A 88 3.32 -3.47 -4.23
N ILE A 89 3.97 -2.31 -4.22
CA ILE A 89 3.30 -1.00 -4.26
C ILE A 89 3.68 -0.29 -5.56
N VAL A 90 2.69 0.18 -6.30
CA VAL A 90 2.89 1.16 -7.37
C VAL A 90 2.56 2.54 -6.80
N THR A 91 3.49 3.48 -6.90
CA THR A 91 3.28 4.86 -6.45
C THR A 91 4.17 5.84 -7.22
N HIS A 92 3.66 7.04 -7.45
CA HIS A 92 4.46 8.17 -7.92
C HIS A 92 5.01 9.02 -6.75
N ASN A 93 4.63 8.71 -5.52
CA ASN A 93 5.10 9.42 -4.33
C ASN A 93 6.44 8.85 -3.85
N MET A 94 7.54 9.52 -4.23
CA MET A 94 8.90 9.13 -3.85
C MET A 94 9.12 9.05 -2.34
N GLN A 95 8.47 9.93 -1.57
CA GLN A 95 8.61 9.89 -0.11
C GLN A 95 7.94 8.65 0.49
N GLN A 96 6.80 8.23 -0.06
CA GLN A 96 6.15 6.99 0.32
C GLN A 96 7.03 5.78 -0.03
N ALA A 97 7.55 5.72 -1.27
CA ALA A 97 8.46 4.65 -1.69
C ALA A 97 9.68 4.58 -0.77
N ALA A 98 10.32 5.71 -0.47
CA ALA A 98 11.50 5.76 0.39
C ALA A 98 11.24 5.29 1.82
N ARG A 99 10.03 5.49 2.36
CA ARG A 99 9.69 5.13 3.75
C ARG A 99 9.11 3.72 3.90
N ALA A 100 8.34 3.26 2.89
CA ALA A 100 7.52 2.07 3.03
C ALA A 100 8.10 0.82 2.35
N SER A 101 9.14 0.93 1.53
CA SER A 101 9.68 -0.21 0.79
C SER A 101 11.11 -0.58 1.17
N ASP A 102 11.44 -1.87 1.06
CA ASP A 102 12.78 -2.41 1.24
C ASP A 102 13.57 -2.34 -0.09
N TYR A 103 12.90 -2.59 -1.21
CA TYR A 103 13.43 -2.52 -2.57
C TYR A 103 12.58 -1.59 -3.42
N THR A 104 13.21 -0.90 -4.35
CA THR A 104 12.52 0.00 -5.28
C THR A 104 12.91 -0.31 -6.72
N ALA A 105 11.89 -0.46 -7.57
CA ALA A 105 12.04 -0.53 -9.02
C ALA A 105 11.67 0.83 -9.62
N MET A 106 12.60 1.45 -10.32
CA MET A 106 12.35 2.65 -11.09
C MET A 106 11.89 2.28 -12.49
N MET A 107 10.70 2.75 -12.86
CA MET A 107 10.10 2.49 -14.17
C MET A 107 10.02 3.79 -14.97
N MET A 108 10.36 3.72 -16.25
CA MET A 108 10.21 4.83 -17.17
C MET A 108 9.67 4.36 -18.53
N ILE A 109 9.09 5.31 -19.24
CA ILE A 109 8.66 5.14 -20.63
C ILE A 109 9.81 5.62 -21.53
N ASP A 110 10.18 4.82 -22.51
CA ASP A 110 11.17 5.18 -23.53
C ASP A 110 10.56 6.03 -24.68
N ASP A 111 11.40 6.47 -25.61
CA ASP A 111 10.99 7.25 -26.78
C ASP A 111 10.00 6.52 -27.70
N GLN A 112 9.95 5.20 -27.61
CA GLN A 112 9.01 4.34 -28.35
C GLN A 112 7.69 4.12 -27.59
N ARG A 113 7.50 4.79 -26.44
CA ARG A 113 6.37 4.62 -25.51
C ARG A 113 6.28 3.22 -24.92
N SER A 114 7.40 2.51 -24.83
CA SER A 114 7.49 1.26 -24.09
C SER A 114 7.91 1.52 -22.65
N GLY A 115 7.14 1.00 -21.69
CA GLY A 115 7.46 1.10 -20.27
C GLY A 115 8.42 -0.01 -19.87
N GLY A 116 9.47 0.33 -19.10
CA GLY A 116 10.43 -0.65 -18.61
C GLY A 116 11.02 -0.28 -17.27
N VAL A 117 11.54 -1.30 -16.56
CA VAL A 117 12.34 -1.10 -15.35
C VAL A 117 13.73 -0.66 -15.78
N ILE A 118 14.14 0.54 -15.37
CA ILE A 118 15.47 1.10 -15.68
C ILE A 118 16.47 0.84 -14.56
N GLU A 119 16.00 0.72 -13.32
CA GLU A 119 16.83 0.39 -12.18
C GLU A 119 16.01 -0.36 -11.13
N PHE A 120 16.64 -1.33 -10.45
CA PHE A 120 16.09 -2.07 -9.31
C PHE A 120 17.20 -2.34 -8.32
N ASP A 121 17.06 -1.86 -7.10
CA ASP A 121 18.02 -2.10 -6.00
C ASP A 121 17.33 -1.86 -4.65
N ASP A 122 18.09 -2.03 -3.59
CA ASP A 122 17.75 -1.58 -2.24
C ASP A 122 17.24 -0.12 -2.26
N THR A 123 16.13 0.14 -1.60
CA THR A 123 15.48 1.46 -1.61
C THR A 123 16.44 2.58 -1.21
N LYS A 124 17.25 2.36 -0.19
CA LYS A 124 18.23 3.36 0.25
C LYS A 124 19.22 3.71 -0.86
N LYS A 125 19.69 2.72 -1.65
CA LYS A 125 20.61 2.98 -2.76
C LYS A 125 19.93 3.76 -3.87
N ILE A 126 18.71 3.38 -4.27
CA ILE A 126 17.92 4.10 -5.29
C ILE A 126 17.79 5.58 -4.94
N PHE A 127 17.55 5.91 -3.66
CA PHE A 127 17.33 7.30 -3.23
C PHE A 127 18.59 8.08 -2.85
N THR A 128 19.74 7.42 -2.63
CA THR A 128 20.98 8.10 -2.20
C THR A 128 22.13 7.99 -3.17
N ASN A 129 22.20 6.93 -3.96
CA ASN A 129 23.30 6.65 -4.88
C ASN A 129 22.82 5.77 -6.05
N PRO A 130 21.86 6.24 -6.85
CA PRO A 130 21.37 5.50 -8.02
C PRO A 130 22.49 5.34 -9.06
N LYS A 131 22.41 4.27 -9.84
CA LYS A 131 23.39 3.96 -10.91
C LYS A 131 22.98 4.54 -12.24
N ASP A 132 21.67 4.61 -12.51
CA ASP A 132 21.14 5.19 -13.74
C ASP A 132 20.92 6.70 -13.57
N LYS A 133 21.45 7.47 -14.51
CA LYS A 133 21.33 8.94 -14.50
C LYS A 133 19.89 9.42 -14.51
N ARG A 134 18.99 8.71 -15.19
CA ARG A 134 17.55 9.02 -15.23
C ARG A 134 16.90 8.84 -13.87
N THR A 135 17.33 7.82 -13.10
CA THR A 135 16.90 7.62 -11.71
C THR A 135 17.40 8.79 -10.84
N GLU A 136 18.65 9.19 -10.98
CA GLU A 136 19.22 10.33 -10.24
C GLU A 136 18.45 11.62 -10.53
N ASP A 137 18.19 11.92 -11.80
CA ASP A 137 17.44 13.11 -12.21
C ASP A 137 16.01 13.08 -11.67
N TYR A 138 15.35 11.91 -11.68
CA TYR A 138 14.02 11.74 -11.12
C TYR A 138 14.00 11.97 -9.60
N VAL A 139 14.88 11.31 -8.85
CA VAL A 139 14.94 11.40 -7.38
C VAL A 139 15.34 12.81 -6.91
N THR A 140 16.18 13.51 -7.66
CA THR A 140 16.64 14.88 -7.34
C THR A 140 15.70 15.97 -7.87
N GLY A 141 14.63 15.62 -8.59
CA GLY A 141 13.69 16.58 -9.19
C GLY A 141 14.29 17.38 -10.35
N ARG A 142 15.36 16.89 -10.98
CA ARG A 142 16.03 17.50 -12.13
C ARG A 142 15.43 16.98 -13.44
N PHE A 143 14.13 17.22 -13.61
CA PHE A 143 13.50 16.96 -14.92
C PHE A 143 13.81 18.13 -15.84
N GLY A 144 14.63 17.89 -16.83
CA GLY A 144 14.87 18.78 -17.94
C GLY A 144 13.88 18.58 -19.06
#